data_1730009de4af606121eed8563169fca1
#
_entry.id   1730009de4af606121eed8563169fca1
#
_cell.length_a   1.000
_cell.length_b   1.000
_cell.length_c   1.000
_cell.angle_alpha   90.00
_cell.angle_beta   90.00
_cell.angle_gamma   90.00
#
_symmetry.space_group_name_H-M   'P 1'
#
loop_
_entity.id
_entity.type
_entity.pdbx_description
1 polymer ?
#
loop_
_entity_poly.entity_id
_entity_poly.type
_entity_poly.pdbx_seq_one_letter_code
_entity_poly.pdbx_strand_id
1 'polypeptide(L)'
;MANYYRDHPEIEFHLNHPLMKRVVDLKERNYAEKDQFEDAPVNYEDAIENYKRLLDITGDVAANIIEPNSEDVDLEGPHLENGRMIYASKTFENLDATRKAGLWGLSMPRRYGGLNLPNAIFSMASEIIAAADAGFQNIWSLQSCIDTLYEFGSEEQRQKYIPRICAGETMSMDLTEPDAGSDLQRVMLKATQDEDGTWRLNGVKRFITNGDSDIHLVLARSEEGTKDGRGLSMFIYDKRDGGVTVRHIEHKLGIHGSPTCELVYKNAKAELCGNTRLGLIKYVMALMNGARLGIAAQSVGVEQEAYNEGLAYAKERAQFGEKIINFPAVYDMLSRMKAKLDAGRSLLYCCARYVDIYKALEDIARDTKLTPEERQEMKKYTRLADAFTPLAKGMNSEYANQNAYDAISIHGGSGFIMEYKCQRLFRDARIFSIYEGTTQLQVVAAIRYITNGTYLSIIKEMLESEVSDDLKALKERVAKLVELYEAAINKVKEANDQAVHDFLARRLYNMTGDIVMSLLILDDATKAPEMFAKSANVYVRMAEEEVLGHSAYIQNFKAEDLESFKA
;
A
#
# COMPACT_ATOMS: atom_id res chain seq x y z
N MET A 1 -9.16 -26.05 -9.79
CA MET A 1 -9.87 -24.90 -9.24
C MET A 1 -8.97 -23.70 -9.37
N ALA A 2 -9.51 -22.55 -9.72
CA ALA A 2 -8.77 -21.29 -9.77
C ALA A 2 -8.21 -20.97 -8.37
N ASN A 3 -6.99 -20.41 -8.33
CA ASN A 3 -6.36 -20.02 -7.06
C ASN A 3 -5.41 -18.85 -7.34
N TYR A 4 -5.71 -17.68 -6.83
CA TYR A 4 -4.98 -16.46 -7.14
C TYR A 4 -3.51 -16.44 -6.67
N TYR A 5 -3.09 -17.35 -5.82
CA TYR A 5 -1.67 -17.53 -5.50
C TYR A 5 -0.98 -18.47 -6.52
N ARG A 6 -1.56 -19.64 -6.79
CA ARG A 6 -0.96 -20.63 -7.71
C ARG A 6 -0.95 -20.15 -9.17
N ASP A 7 -1.94 -19.34 -9.53
CA ASP A 7 -2.08 -18.82 -10.90
C ASP A 7 -1.12 -17.64 -11.18
N HIS A 8 -0.43 -17.12 -10.14
CA HIS A 8 0.52 -16.00 -10.22
C HIS A 8 1.88 -16.37 -9.60
N PRO A 9 2.72 -17.16 -10.31
CA PRO A 9 4.00 -17.66 -9.79
C PRO A 9 5.02 -16.57 -9.45
N GLU A 10 4.82 -15.35 -9.94
CA GLU A 10 5.64 -14.19 -9.59
C GLU A 10 5.58 -13.87 -8.08
N ILE A 11 4.46 -14.17 -7.41
CA ILE A 11 4.34 -13.99 -5.94
C ILE A 11 5.30 -14.95 -5.23
N GLU A 12 5.34 -16.23 -5.66
CA GLU A 12 6.24 -17.22 -5.08
C GLU A 12 7.72 -16.90 -5.36
N PHE A 13 8.03 -16.33 -6.53
CA PHE A 13 9.38 -15.85 -6.84
C PHE A 13 9.84 -14.83 -5.79
N HIS A 14 9.01 -13.83 -5.45
CA HIS A 14 9.35 -12.83 -4.45
C HIS A 14 9.35 -13.37 -3.03
N LEU A 15 8.56 -14.39 -2.71
CA LEU A 15 8.60 -15.10 -1.43
C LEU A 15 9.95 -15.79 -1.22
N ASN A 16 10.53 -16.34 -2.29
CA ASN A 16 11.83 -17.02 -2.26
C ASN A 16 13.03 -16.07 -2.46
N HIS A 17 12.83 -14.74 -2.42
CA HIS A 17 13.92 -13.78 -2.55
C HIS A 17 14.96 -13.95 -1.43
N PRO A 18 16.29 -13.88 -1.70
CA PRO A 18 17.34 -14.15 -0.71
C PRO A 18 17.24 -13.35 0.59
N LEU A 19 16.76 -12.08 0.50
CA LEU A 19 16.58 -11.22 1.67
C LEU A 19 15.46 -11.71 2.61
N MET A 20 14.55 -12.57 2.15
CA MET A 20 13.50 -13.15 3.00
C MET A 20 14.07 -13.97 4.15
N LYS A 21 15.23 -14.60 3.97
CA LYS A 21 15.87 -15.32 5.08
C LYS A 21 16.16 -14.38 6.26
N ARG A 22 16.71 -13.19 5.99
CA ARG A 22 16.96 -12.19 7.04
C ARG A 22 15.68 -11.65 7.65
N VAL A 23 14.66 -11.40 6.83
CA VAL A 23 13.33 -10.98 7.28
C VAL A 23 12.75 -11.98 8.27
N VAL A 24 12.75 -13.27 7.91
CA VAL A 24 12.18 -14.35 8.72
C VAL A 24 12.98 -14.57 10.00
N ASP A 25 14.31 -14.65 9.91
CA ASP A 25 15.19 -14.85 11.07
C ASP A 25 14.97 -13.75 12.12
N LEU A 26 14.82 -12.49 11.69
CA LEU A 26 14.52 -11.37 12.61
C LEU A 26 13.11 -11.43 13.17
N LYS A 27 12.10 -11.64 12.30
CA LYS A 27 10.69 -11.69 12.71
C LYS A 27 10.43 -12.82 13.70
N GLU A 28 11.01 -13.99 13.46
CA GLU A 28 10.92 -15.17 14.34
C GLU A 28 11.97 -15.17 15.47
N ARG A 29 12.73 -14.08 15.63
CA ARG A 29 13.79 -13.95 16.65
C ARG A 29 14.68 -15.19 16.72
N ASN A 30 15.15 -15.64 15.56
CA ASN A 30 15.87 -16.92 15.37
C ASN A 30 15.10 -18.13 15.93
N TYR A 31 13.80 -18.17 15.70
CA TYR A 31 12.88 -19.28 16.07
C TYR A 31 12.80 -19.53 17.57
N ALA A 32 12.82 -18.43 18.35
CA ALA A 32 12.81 -18.49 19.81
C ALA A 32 11.48 -19.03 20.41
N GLU A 33 10.40 -18.96 19.63
CA GLU A 33 9.05 -19.39 20.06
C GLU A 33 8.69 -20.84 19.65
N LYS A 34 9.59 -21.57 18.94
CA LYS A 34 9.33 -22.88 18.34
C LYS A 34 8.80 -23.95 19.30
N ASP A 35 9.15 -23.86 20.59
CA ASP A 35 8.71 -24.79 21.63
C ASP A 35 7.57 -24.24 22.50
N GLN A 36 7.09 -23.01 22.21
CA GLN A 36 6.06 -22.32 22.98
C GLN A 36 4.70 -22.32 22.29
N PHE A 37 4.67 -22.28 20.96
CA PHE A 37 3.45 -22.24 20.16
C PHE A 37 3.52 -23.31 19.07
N GLU A 38 2.40 -24.01 18.86
CA GLU A 38 2.30 -25.11 17.89
C GLU A 38 2.51 -24.64 16.44
N ASP A 39 2.11 -23.40 16.13
CA ASP A 39 2.21 -22.76 14.82
C ASP A 39 3.54 -22.00 14.61
N ALA A 40 4.42 -21.97 15.61
CA ALA A 40 5.71 -21.31 15.48
C ALA A 40 6.68 -22.17 14.64
N PRO A 41 7.32 -21.60 13.61
CA PRO A 41 8.24 -22.35 12.76
C PRO A 41 9.50 -22.74 13.51
N VAL A 42 10.03 -23.92 13.17
CA VAL A 42 11.25 -24.45 13.78
C VAL A 42 12.54 -23.96 13.09
N ASN A 43 12.44 -23.55 11.84
CA ASN A 43 13.53 -23.01 11.01
C ASN A 43 12.97 -22.20 9.82
N TYR A 44 13.85 -21.70 8.94
CA TYR A 44 13.48 -20.90 7.78
C TYR A 44 12.62 -21.67 6.77
N GLU A 45 12.97 -22.89 6.48
CA GLU A 45 12.28 -23.74 5.51
C GLU A 45 10.83 -24.00 5.96
N ASP A 46 10.64 -24.28 7.25
CA ASP A 46 9.31 -24.48 7.85
C ASP A 46 8.47 -23.17 7.83
N ALA A 47 9.11 -22.02 8.11
CA ALA A 47 8.44 -20.72 7.99
C ALA A 47 7.95 -20.47 6.55
N ILE A 48 8.79 -20.71 5.55
CA ILE A 48 8.42 -20.53 4.14
C ILE A 48 7.27 -21.47 3.74
N GLU A 49 7.29 -22.74 4.17
CA GLU A 49 6.19 -23.66 3.91
C GLU A 49 4.87 -23.21 4.58
N ASN A 50 4.93 -22.68 5.79
CA ASN A 50 3.76 -22.10 6.47
C ASN A 50 3.21 -20.88 5.71
N TYR A 51 4.10 -20.01 5.20
CA TYR A 51 3.69 -18.86 4.38
C TYR A 51 3.06 -19.29 3.05
N LYS A 52 3.62 -20.29 2.37
CA LYS A 52 3.02 -20.86 1.15
C LYS A 52 1.61 -21.41 1.40
N ARG A 53 1.41 -22.14 2.50
CA ARG A 53 0.08 -22.65 2.88
C ARG A 53 -0.92 -21.53 3.12
N LEU A 54 -0.51 -20.49 3.85
CA LEU A 54 -1.37 -19.33 4.10
C LEU A 54 -1.74 -18.61 2.80
N LEU A 55 -0.78 -18.37 1.92
CA LEU A 55 -1.01 -17.73 0.63
C LEU A 55 -1.89 -18.59 -0.29
N ASP A 56 -1.73 -19.90 -0.22
CA ASP A 56 -2.56 -20.85 -0.96
C ASP A 56 -4.02 -20.83 -0.47
N ILE A 57 -4.24 -20.81 0.84
CA ILE A 57 -5.56 -20.64 1.45
C ILE A 57 -6.15 -19.28 1.06
N THR A 58 -5.34 -18.23 1.10
CA THR A 58 -5.76 -16.87 0.69
C THR A 58 -6.19 -16.85 -0.78
N GLY A 59 -5.41 -17.49 -1.66
CA GLY A 59 -5.72 -17.62 -3.07
C GLY A 59 -6.98 -18.41 -3.37
N ASP A 60 -7.26 -19.45 -2.58
CA ASP A 60 -8.49 -20.23 -2.70
C ASP A 60 -9.73 -19.44 -2.25
N VAL A 61 -9.66 -18.77 -1.09
CA VAL A 61 -10.74 -17.89 -0.59
C VAL A 61 -10.99 -16.73 -1.56
N ALA A 62 -9.95 -16.12 -2.10
CA ALA A 62 -10.05 -15.03 -3.06
C ALA A 62 -10.78 -15.47 -4.33
N ALA A 63 -10.36 -16.59 -4.94
CA ALA A 63 -10.89 -17.06 -6.23
C ALA A 63 -12.29 -17.67 -6.12
N ASN A 64 -12.61 -18.36 -5.02
CA ASN A 64 -13.82 -19.18 -4.93
C ASN A 64 -14.92 -18.58 -4.06
N ILE A 65 -14.64 -17.50 -3.30
CA ILE A 65 -15.61 -16.84 -2.44
C ILE A 65 -15.65 -15.33 -2.72
N ILE A 66 -14.51 -14.62 -2.62
CA ILE A 66 -14.49 -13.15 -2.70
C ILE A 66 -14.80 -12.68 -4.12
N GLU A 67 -14.11 -13.22 -5.10
CA GLU A 67 -14.31 -12.83 -6.50
C GLU A 67 -15.75 -13.09 -7.01
N PRO A 68 -16.34 -14.27 -6.80
CA PRO A 68 -17.73 -14.52 -7.19
C PRO A 68 -18.76 -13.59 -6.51
N ASN A 69 -18.46 -13.12 -5.30
CA ASN A 69 -19.34 -12.20 -4.57
C ASN A 69 -19.16 -10.73 -4.97
N SER A 70 -18.10 -10.38 -5.68
CA SER A 70 -17.66 -8.99 -5.86
C SER A 70 -18.61 -8.14 -6.70
N GLU A 71 -19.30 -8.73 -7.69
CA GLU A 71 -20.31 -8.02 -8.50
C GLU A 71 -21.54 -7.67 -7.64
N ASP A 72 -22.06 -8.64 -6.90
CA ASP A 72 -23.21 -8.42 -6.01
C ASP A 72 -22.89 -7.36 -4.95
N VAL A 73 -21.68 -7.39 -4.40
CA VAL A 73 -21.19 -6.39 -3.41
C VAL A 73 -21.11 -4.99 -4.03
N ASP A 74 -20.59 -4.86 -5.26
CA ASP A 74 -20.50 -3.58 -5.97
C ASP A 74 -21.89 -3.00 -6.29
N LEU A 75 -22.85 -3.84 -6.64
CA LEU A 75 -24.21 -3.44 -6.97
C LEU A 75 -25.06 -3.09 -5.73
N GLU A 76 -25.00 -3.91 -4.68
CA GLU A 76 -25.77 -3.69 -3.45
C GLU A 76 -25.19 -2.54 -2.63
N GLY A 77 -23.88 -2.54 -2.37
CA GLY A 77 -23.20 -1.58 -1.52
C GLY A 77 -23.66 -1.62 -0.05
N PRO A 78 -22.96 -0.91 0.86
CA PRO A 78 -23.39 -0.73 2.23
C PRO A 78 -24.53 0.29 2.31
N HIS A 79 -25.41 0.14 3.32
CA HIS A 79 -26.50 1.07 3.58
C HIS A 79 -26.56 1.50 5.04
N LEU A 80 -27.31 2.58 5.29
CA LEU A 80 -27.48 3.15 6.62
C LEU A 80 -28.82 2.70 7.20
N GLU A 81 -28.81 2.12 8.40
CA GLU A 81 -29.99 1.75 9.14
C GLU A 81 -29.85 2.17 10.61
N ASN A 82 -30.80 2.99 11.11
CA ASN A 82 -30.83 3.44 12.50
C ASN A 82 -29.51 4.05 13.04
N GLY A 83 -28.77 4.78 12.19
CA GLY A 83 -27.49 5.39 12.53
C GLY A 83 -26.30 4.39 12.59
N ARG A 84 -26.51 3.19 12.06
CA ARG A 84 -25.51 2.13 11.94
C ARG A 84 -25.27 1.82 10.45
N MET A 85 -24.06 1.47 10.11
CA MET A 85 -23.70 0.98 8.79
C MET A 85 -23.94 -0.52 8.71
N ILE A 86 -24.64 -0.94 7.67
CA ILE A 86 -24.87 -2.34 7.33
C ILE A 86 -24.11 -2.65 6.04
N TYR A 87 -23.28 -3.66 6.05
CA TYR A 87 -22.58 -4.13 4.85
C TYR A 87 -23.54 -4.73 3.81
N ALA A 88 -23.11 -4.74 2.55
CA ALA A 88 -23.73 -5.59 1.55
C ALA A 88 -23.76 -7.05 2.02
N SER A 89 -24.82 -7.79 1.64
CA SER A 89 -25.05 -9.16 2.13
C SER A 89 -23.86 -10.09 1.90
N LYS A 90 -23.24 -10.03 0.73
CA LYS A 90 -22.08 -10.84 0.35
C LYS A 90 -20.78 -10.41 1.04
N THR A 91 -20.69 -9.20 1.56
CA THR A 91 -19.55 -8.77 2.39
C THR A 91 -19.48 -9.56 3.71
N PHE A 92 -20.62 -9.92 4.30
CA PHE A 92 -20.64 -10.79 5.49
C PHE A 92 -20.09 -12.18 5.18
N GLU A 93 -20.40 -12.76 4.02
CA GLU A 93 -19.84 -14.05 3.58
C GLU A 93 -18.32 -13.97 3.42
N ASN A 94 -17.80 -12.89 2.83
CA ASN A 94 -16.37 -12.66 2.66
C ASN A 94 -15.65 -12.51 4.00
N LEU A 95 -16.24 -11.75 4.96
CA LEU A 95 -15.71 -11.60 6.30
C LEU A 95 -15.69 -12.93 7.06
N ASP A 96 -16.77 -13.71 6.99
CA ASP A 96 -16.87 -15.02 7.63
C ASP A 96 -15.86 -16.02 7.03
N ALA A 97 -15.71 -16.03 5.71
CA ALA A 97 -14.74 -16.87 5.03
C ALA A 97 -13.29 -16.57 5.46
N THR A 98 -12.92 -15.29 5.52
CA THR A 98 -11.57 -14.88 5.96
C THR A 98 -11.34 -15.17 7.45
N ARG A 99 -12.36 -15.06 8.31
CA ARG A 99 -12.28 -15.47 9.71
C ARG A 99 -12.05 -16.97 9.86
N LYS A 100 -12.87 -17.78 9.18
CA LYS A 100 -12.75 -19.25 9.18
C LYS A 100 -11.42 -19.74 8.62
N ALA A 101 -10.87 -19.02 7.64
CA ALA A 101 -9.56 -19.30 7.05
C ALA A 101 -8.38 -18.85 7.92
N GLY A 102 -8.60 -18.20 9.06
CA GLY A 102 -7.54 -17.69 9.93
C GLY A 102 -6.76 -16.50 9.34
N LEU A 103 -7.37 -15.71 8.47
CA LEU A 103 -6.73 -14.58 7.80
C LEU A 103 -6.88 -13.25 8.55
N TRP A 104 -6.81 -13.31 9.91
CA TRP A 104 -6.89 -12.15 10.77
C TRP A 104 -5.75 -12.16 11.80
N GLY A 105 -5.31 -10.96 12.22
CA GLY A 105 -4.17 -10.82 13.13
C GLY A 105 -2.84 -11.26 12.54
N LEU A 106 -2.69 -11.19 11.21
CA LEU A 106 -1.57 -11.78 10.48
C LEU A 106 -0.20 -11.29 10.98
N SER A 107 -0.04 -9.98 11.23
CA SER A 107 1.23 -9.36 11.66
C SER A 107 1.48 -9.45 13.17
N MET A 108 0.43 -9.74 13.96
CA MET A 108 0.50 -9.69 15.41
C MET A 108 1.25 -10.88 16.02
N PRO A 109 1.97 -10.66 17.15
CA PRO A 109 2.64 -11.74 17.86
C PRO A 109 1.69 -12.84 18.32
N ARG A 110 2.19 -14.09 18.34
CA ARG A 110 1.43 -15.29 18.75
C ARG A 110 0.88 -15.19 20.17
N ARG A 111 1.59 -14.53 21.09
CA ARG A 111 1.11 -14.30 22.47
C ARG A 111 -0.21 -13.53 22.57
N TYR A 112 -0.62 -12.84 21.51
CA TYR A 112 -1.92 -12.17 21.42
C TYR A 112 -2.90 -12.89 20.49
N GLY A 113 -2.56 -14.08 19.98
CA GLY A 113 -3.37 -14.86 19.05
C GLY A 113 -3.15 -14.55 17.57
N GLY A 114 -2.09 -13.82 17.23
CA GLY A 114 -1.71 -13.54 15.85
C GLY A 114 -0.79 -14.60 15.24
N LEU A 115 -0.46 -14.44 13.96
CA LEU A 115 0.38 -15.38 13.20
C LEU A 115 1.85 -14.95 13.09
N ASN A 116 2.19 -13.78 13.61
CA ASN A 116 3.54 -13.22 13.58
C ASN A 116 4.16 -13.10 12.17
N LEU A 117 3.34 -12.84 11.13
CA LEU A 117 3.82 -12.76 9.75
C LEU A 117 4.57 -11.45 9.45
N PRO A 118 5.57 -11.47 8.57
CA PRO A 118 6.19 -10.27 8.03
C PRO A 118 5.21 -9.46 7.17
N ASN A 119 5.47 -8.14 7.01
CA ASN A 119 4.70 -7.26 6.13
C ASN A 119 4.78 -7.71 4.65
N ALA A 120 5.87 -8.34 4.22
CA ALA A 120 5.97 -8.90 2.88
C ALA A 120 4.87 -9.94 2.62
N ILE A 121 4.60 -10.84 3.58
CA ILE A 121 3.54 -11.86 3.47
C ILE A 121 2.15 -11.22 3.56
N PHE A 122 1.96 -10.25 4.47
CA PHE A 122 0.72 -9.48 4.53
C PHE A 122 0.43 -8.75 3.21
N SER A 123 1.46 -8.18 2.56
CA SER A 123 1.34 -7.52 1.26
C SER A 123 0.98 -8.51 0.15
N MET A 124 1.53 -9.73 0.16
CA MET A 124 1.16 -10.79 -0.79
C MET A 124 -0.30 -11.20 -0.62
N ALA A 125 -0.75 -11.42 0.60
CA ALA A 125 -2.16 -11.71 0.89
C ALA A 125 -3.08 -10.55 0.48
N SER A 126 -2.67 -9.29 0.72
CA SER A 126 -3.40 -8.08 0.30
C SER A 126 -3.51 -7.97 -1.22
N GLU A 127 -2.44 -8.24 -1.98
CA GLU A 127 -2.46 -8.29 -3.44
C GLU A 127 -3.47 -9.30 -3.95
N ILE A 128 -3.43 -10.53 -3.41
CA ILE A 128 -4.31 -11.63 -3.78
C ILE A 128 -5.79 -11.26 -3.54
N ILE A 129 -6.12 -10.72 -2.38
CA ILE A 129 -7.49 -10.32 -2.05
C ILE A 129 -7.95 -9.13 -2.90
N ALA A 130 -7.05 -8.16 -3.17
CA ALA A 130 -7.36 -7.00 -3.98
C ALA A 130 -7.63 -7.35 -5.45
N ALA A 131 -6.96 -8.36 -5.99
CA ALA A 131 -7.24 -8.88 -7.33
C ALA A 131 -8.66 -9.45 -7.43
N ALA A 132 -9.16 -10.05 -6.37
CA ALA A 132 -10.54 -10.54 -6.29
C ALA A 132 -11.57 -9.42 -6.10
N ASP A 133 -11.35 -8.55 -5.10
CA ASP A 133 -12.21 -7.39 -4.79
C ASP A 133 -11.42 -6.34 -4.01
N ALA A 134 -11.11 -5.22 -4.66
CA ALA A 134 -10.41 -4.09 -4.06
C ALA A 134 -11.22 -3.41 -2.94
N GLY A 135 -12.55 -3.41 -3.04
CA GLY A 135 -13.45 -2.88 -2.01
C GLY A 135 -13.41 -3.72 -0.73
N PHE A 136 -13.43 -5.03 -0.87
CA PHE A 136 -13.29 -5.95 0.27
C PHE A 136 -11.88 -5.89 0.88
N GLN A 137 -10.83 -5.88 0.04
CA GLN A 137 -9.46 -5.72 0.53
C GLN A 137 -9.32 -4.46 1.39
N ASN A 138 -9.96 -3.35 1.00
CA ASN A 138 -9.91 -2.10 1.75
C ASN A 138 -10.52 -2.21 3.18
N ILE A 139 -11.52 -3.07 3.38
CA ILE A 139 -12.07 -3.39 4.73
C ILE A 139 -11.10 -4.32 5.49
N TRP A 140 -10.72 -5.42 4.85
CA TRP A 140 -9.93 -6.48 5.45
C TRP A 140 -8.53 -6.01 5.88
N SER A 141 -7.89 -5.18 5.06
CA SER A 141 -6.52 -4.69 5.33
C SER A 141 -6.42 -3.73 6.51
N LEU A 142 -7.54 -3.12 6.94
CA LEU A 142 -7.57 -2.25 8.13
C LEU A 142 -7.21 -2.97 9.42
N GLN A 143 -7.21 -4.31 9.46
CA GLN A 143 -6.63 -5.05 10.58
C GLN A 143 -5.18 -4.62 10.88
N SER A 144 -4.43 -4.15 9.88
CA SER A 144 -3.05 -3.65 10.06
C SER A 144 -2.96 -2.37 10.89
N CYS A 145 -4.05 -1.65 11.11
CA CYS A 145 -4.06 -0.50 12.02
C CYS A 145 -3.70 -0.90 13.46
N ILE A 146 -3.90 -2.18 13.81
CA ILE A 146 -3.52 -2.72 15.13
C ILE A 146 -2.02 -2.65 15.41
N ASP A 147 -1.17 -2.60 14.36
CA ASP A 147 0.28 -2.44 14.48
C ASP A 147 0.63 -1.16 15.26
N THR A 148 -0.13 -0.08 15.06
CA THR A 148 0.05 1.19 15.77
C THR A 148 -0.25 1.02 17.27
N LEU A 149 -1.30 0.28 17.62
CA LEU A 149 -1.62 -0.03 19.00
C LEU A 149 -0.56 -0.96 19.62
N TYR A 150 -0.09 -1.95 18.87
CA TYR A 150 0.99 -2.82 19.31
C TYR A 150 2.28 -2.03 19.55
N GLU A 151 2.59 -1.06 18.71
CA GLU A 151 3.81 -0.28 18.80
C GLU A 151 3.75 0.74 19.96
N PHE A 152 2.63 1.44 20.15
CA PHE A 152 2.54 2.60 21.03
C PHE A 152 1.59 2.45 22.21
N GLY A 153 0.68 1.47 22.22
CA GLY A 153 -0.24 1.20 23.30
C GLY A 153 0.42 0.63 24.54
N SER A 154 -0.27 0.70 25.68
CA SER A 154 0.14 0.02 26.91
C SER A 154 -0.06 -1.48 26.79
N GLU A 155 0.58 -2.27 27.69
CA GLU A 155 0.37 -3.72 27.70
C GLU A 155 -1.09 -4.09 28.00
N GLU A 156 -1.79 -3.33 28.86
CA GLU A 156 -3.22 -3.52 29.12
C GLU A 156 -4.05 -3.33 27.85
N GLN A 157 -3.73 -2.29 27.05
CA GLN A 157 -4.40 -2.03 25.77
C GLN A 157 -4.10 -3.15 24.77
N ARG A 158 -2.86 -3.62 24.68
CA ARG A 158 -2.49 -4.75 23.81
C ARG A 158 -3.28 -6.01 24.16
N GLN A 159 -3.32 -6.38 25.44
CA GLN A 159 -4.07 -7.54 25.92
C GLN A 159 -5.59 -7.41 25.71
N LYS A 160 -6.11 -6.20 25.76
CA LYS A 160 -7.54 -5.92 25.59
C LYS A 160 -7.98 -5.98 24.13
N TYR A 161 -7.21 -5.40 23.21
CA TYR A 161 -7.67 -5.14 21.84
C TYR A 161 -7.07 -6.07 20.79
N ILE A 162 -5.79 -6.47 20.90
CA ILE A 162 -5.16 -7.28 19.86
C ILE A 162 -5.82 -8.64 19.68
N PRO A 163 -6.16 -9.40 20.73
CA PRO A 163 -6.84 -10.69 20.57
C PRO A 163 -8.19 -10.59 19.86
N ARG A 164 -8.90 -9.46 20.02
CA ARG A 164 -10.19 -9.22 19.37
C ARG A 164 -10.03 -9.06 17.85
N ILE A 165 -8.98 -8.35 17.41
CA ILE A 165 -8.66 -8.21 15.99
C ILE A 165 -8.18 -9.53 15.40
N CYS A 166 -7.37 -10.29 16.14
CA CYS A 166 -6.96 -11.63 15.74
C CYS A 166 -8.16 -12.60 15.60
N ALA A 167 -9.24 -12.37 16.37
CA ALA A 167 -10.50 -13.09 16.24
C ALA A 167 -11.42 -12.56 15.11
N GLY A 168 -11.01 -11.51 14.39
CA GLY A 168 -11.74 -10.97 13.25
C GLY A 168 -12.68 -9.79 13.55
N GLU A 169 -12.56 -9.11 14.69
CA GLU A 169 -13.19 -7.80 14.86
C GLU A 169 -12.53 -6.78 13.94
N THR A 170 -13.32 -5.85 13.46
CA THR A 170 -12.91 -4.89 12.42
C THR A 170 -12.33 -3.60 13.00
N MET A 171 -11.51 -2.91 12.21
CA MET A 171 -10.92 -1.62 12.59
C MET A 171 -11.25 -0.50 11.62
N SER A 172 -11.06 0.73 12.09
CA SER A 172 -10.97 1.93 11.29
C SER A 172 -9.87 2.88 11.81
N MET A 173 -9.47 3.83 10.96
CA MET A 173 -8.60 4.93 11.33
C MET A 173 -9.30 6.26 11.02
N ASP A 174 -9.70 6.96 12.08
CA ASP A 174 -10.56 8.12 12.02
C ASP A 174 -9.70 9.38 12.09
N LEU A 175 -9.12 9.75 10.95
CA LEU A 175 -8.17 10.86 10.84
C LEU A 175 -8.82 12.10 10.22
N THR A 176 -9.40 11.95 9.04
CA THR A 176 -9.88 13.04 8.17
C THR A 176 -11.14 13.73 8.72
N GLU A 177 -11.20 15.03 8.53
CA GLU A 177 -12.36 15.89 8.81
C GLU A 177 -12.73 16.71 7.57
N PRO A 178 -13.93 17.35 7.51
CA PRO A 178 -14.35 18.14 6.36
C PRO A 178 -13.30 19.15 5.87
N ASP A 179 -12.59 19.81 6.80
CA ASP A 179 -11.58 20.84 6.52
C ASP A 179 -10.12 20.39 6.80
N ALA A 180 -9.90 19.11 7.05
CA ALA A 180 -8.59 18.54 7.39
C ALA A 180 -8.40 17.15 6.72
N GLY A 181 -7.98 17.16 5.46
CA GLY A 181 -7.64 15.94 4.70
C GLY A 181 -6.12 15.80 4.54
N SER A 182 -5.54 16.42 3.51
CA SER A 182 -4.07 16.42 3.33
C SER A 182 -3.33 17.16 4.44
N ASP A 183 -3.93 18.20 5.01
CA ASP A 183 -3.41 18.94 6.15
C ASP A 183 -4.08 18.48 7.47
N LEU A 184 -3.65 17.35 7.98
CA LEU A 184 -4.14 16.79 9.25
C LEU A 184 -3.78 17.63 10.49
N GLN A 185 -2.89 18.63 10.38
CA GLN A 185 -2.61 19.54 11.50
C GLN A 185 -3.84 20.34 11.91
N ARG A 186 -4.79 20.52 10.99
CA ARG A 186 -6.03 21.27 11.18
C ARG A 186 -7.18 20.47 11.80
N VAL A 187 -6.96 19.21 12.17
CA VAL A 187 -7.95 18.39 12.87
C VAL A 187 -8.47 19.11 14.11
N MET A 188 -9.78 19.17 14.26
CA MET A 188 -10.50 19.92 15.29
C MET A 188 -11.38 19.04 16.19
N LEU A 189 -11.59 17.75 15.90
CA LEU A 189 -12.30 16.83 16.80
C LEU A 189 -11.66 16.94 18.17
N LYS A 190 -12.45 17.29 19.19
CA LYS A 190 -11.98 17.66 20.52
C LYS A 190 -11.91 16.42 21.41
N ALA A 191 -10.82 16.27 22.13
CA ALA A 191 -10.66 15.33 23.22
C ALA A 191 -10.55 16.09 24.54
N THR A 192 -11.42 15.80 25.49
CA THR A 192 -11.41 16.37 26.86
C THR A 192 -11.34 15.26 27.88
N GLN A 193 -10.69 15.51 29.00
CA GLN A 193 -10.59 14.55 30.08
C GLN A 193 -11.53 14.96 31.21
N ASP A 194 -12.38 14.01 31.66
CA ASP A 194 -13.25 14.18 32.80
C ASP A 194 -12.44 14.15 34.13
N GLU A 195 -13.05 14.56 35.24
CA GLU A 195 -12.40 14.57 36.55
C GLU A 195 -11.91 13.17 37.02
N ASP A 196 -12.54 12.11 36.54
CA ASP A 196 -12.17 10.72 36.83
C ASP A 196 -11.03 10.20 35.90
N GLY A 197 -10.49 11.04 35.01
CA GLY A 197 -9.46 10.68 34.05
C GLY A 197 -9.96 10.07 32.74
N THR A 198 -11.28 9.92 32.56
CA THR A 198 -11.88 9.38 31.32
C THR A 198 -11.80 10.41 30.18
N TRP A 199 -11.32 10.00 29.02
CA TRP A 199 -11.32 10.84 27.82
C TRP A 199 -12.65 10.80 27.09
N ARG A 200 -13.10 11.98 26.60
CA ARG A 200 -14.34 12.17 25.84
C ARG A 200 -14.04 12.82 24.51
N LEU A 201 -14.55 12.20 23.43
CA LEU A 201 -14.40 12.71 22.07
C LEU A 201 -15.69 13.40 21.61
N ASN A 202 -15.53 14.60 20.99
CA ASN A 202 -16.63 15.38 20.44
C ASN A 202 -16.24 16.02 19.10
N GLY A 203 -17.07 15.83 18.07
CA GLY A 203 -16.86 16.40 16.74
C GLY A 203 -17.28 15.49 15.61
N VAL A 204 -16.75 15.72 14.42
CA VAL A 204 -17.11 15.01 13.20
C VAL A 204 -15.85 14.50 12.51
N LYS A 205 -15.90 13.25 12.06
CA LYS A 205 -14.93 12.67 11.14
C LYS A 205 -15.60 12.39 9.80
N ARG A 206 -14.87 12.53 8.69
CA ARG A 206 -15.41 12.34 7.35
C ARG A 206 -14.50 11.48 6.49
N PHE A 207 -15.09 10.77 5.52
CA PHE A 207 -14.42 9.84 4.63
C PHE A 207 -13.74 8.68 5.36
N ILE A 208 -14.36 8.19 6.45
CA ILE A 208 -13.79 7.12 7.27
C ILE A 208 -14.16 5.78 6.67
N THR A 209 -13.16 5.08 6.15
CA THR A 209 -13.31 3.70 5.68
C THR A 209 -13.69 2.81 6.83
N ASN A 210 -14.73 2.00 6.63
CA ASN A 210 -15.26 1.09 7.63
C ASN A 210 -15.63 1.77 8.96
N GLY A 211 -16.19 2.98 8.89
CA GLY A 211 -16.39 3.88 10.04
C GLY A 211 -17.39 3.42 11.09
N ASP A 212 -18.04 2.25 10.94
CA ASP A 212 -18.81 1.59 11.99
C ASP A 212 -18.15 0.29 12.47
N SER A 213 -16.82 0.24 12.41
CA SER A 213 -16.00 -0.88 12.86
C SER A 213 -16.10 -1.10 14.38
N ASP A 214 -15.52 -2.20 14.86
CA ASP A 214 -15.54 -2.56 16.28
C ASP A 214 -14.58 -1.71 17.11
N ILE A 215 -13.40 -1.39 16.55
CA ILE A 215 -12.33 -0.62 17.19
C ILE A 215 -11.83 0.48 16.24
N HIS A 216 -11.68 1.69 16.74
CA HIS A 216 -11.23 2.84 15.98
C HIS A 216 -9.94 3.41 16.56
N LEU A 217 -9.01 3.81 15.70
CA LEU A 217 -7.90 4.69 16.04
C LEU A 217 -8.28 6.12 15.63
N VAL A 218 -8.41 7.01 16.60
CA VAL A 218 -8.97 8.36 16.39
C VAL A 218 -7.93 9.42 16.67
N LEU A 219 -7.67 10.28 15.68
CA LEU A 219 -6.85 11.49 15.86
C LEU A 219 -7.73 12.63 16.38
N ALA A 220 -7.37 13.17 17.55
CA ALA A 220 -8.14 14.24 18.18
C ALA A 220 -7.25 15.30 18.83
N ARG A 221 -7.78 16.53 18.96
CA ARG A 221 -7.11 17.63 19.63
C ARG A 221 -7.34 17.55 21.14
N SER A 222 -6.28 17.22 21.86
CA SER A 222 -6.24 17.10 23.33
C SER A 222 -5.68 18.35 24.02
N GLU A 223 -4.97 19.21 23.29
CA GLU A 223 -4.35 20.40 23.85
C GLU A 223 -5.14 21.65 23.45
N GLU A 224 -5.77 22.28 24.42
CA GLU A 224 -6.57 23.48 24.20
C GLU A 224 -5.70 24.67 23.71
N GLY A 225 -6.26 25.48 22.81
CA GLY A 225 -5.58 26.67 22.26
C GLY A 225 -4.52 26.38 21.20
N THR A 226 -4.21 25.10 20.89
CA THR A 226 -3.27 24.75 19.82
C THR A 226 -3.95 24.70 18.45
N LYS A 227 -3.17 24.96 17.38
CA LYS A 227 -3.64 24.93 15.99
C LYS A 227 -2.76 24.10 15.06
N ASP A 228 -1.72 23.46 15.60
CA ASP A 228 -0.75 22.65 14.85
C ASP A 228 -0.80 21.17 15.28
N GLY A 229 0.06 20.36 14.68
CA GLY A 229 0.14 18.92 14.95
C GLY A 229 0.55 18.56 16.37
N ARG A 230 1.14 19.50 17.13
CA ARG A 230 1.57 19.26 18.51
C ARG A 230 0.40 19.24 19.50
N GLY A 231 -0.76 19.72 19.09
CA GLY A 231 -1.98 19.64 19.91
C GLY A 231 -2.77 18.35 19.72
N LEU A 232 -2.30 17.41 18.88
CA LEU A 232 -3.02 16.21 18.48
C LEU A 232 -2.49 14.97 19.18
N SER A 233 -3.43 14.15 19.66
CA SER A 233 -3.17 12.86 20.32
C SER A 233 -3.96 11.75 19.64
N MET A 234 -3.51 10.51 19.81
CA MET A 234 -4.17 9.30 19.29
C MET A 234 -5.02 8.66 20.38
N PHE A 235 -6.24 8.29 20.04
CA PHE A 235 -7.18 7.63 20.94
C PHE A 235 -7.67 6.30 20.36
N ILE A 236 -8.00 5.38 21.25
CA ILE A 236 -8.71 4.15 20.94
C ILE A 236 -10.16 4.34 21.34
N TYR A 237 -11.08 4.18 20.39
CA TYR A 237 -12.51 4.13 20.66
C TYR A 237 -13.02 2.70 20.44
N ASP A 238 -13.75 2.17 21.40
CA ASP A 238 -14.46 0.89 21.32
C ASP A 238 -15.94 1.14 21.03
N LYS A 239 -16.46 0.60 19.95
CA LYS A 239 -17.87 0.73 19.55
C LYS A 239 -18.86 0.36 20.67
N ARG A 240 -18.46 -0.55 21.57
CA ARG A 240 -19.26 -1.00 22.71
C ARG A 240 -19.54 0.11 23.72
N ASP A 241 -18.69 1.13 23.78
CA ASP A 241 -18.85 2.30 24.67
C ASP A 241 -19.93 3.30 24.17
N GLY A 242 -20.35 3.19 22.91
CA GLY A 242 -21.34 4.10 22.31
C GLY A 242 -20.86 5.55 22.14
N GLY A 243 -21.76 6.47 21.84
CA GLY A 243 -21.44 7.89 21.65
C GLY A 243 -20.96 8.25 20.25
N VAL A 244 -20.90 7.29 19.31
CA VAL A 244 -20.61 7.51 17.89
C VAL A 244 -21.77 7.01 17.04
N THR A 245 -22.17 7.83 16.05
CA THR A 245 -23.19 7.47 15.09
C THR A 245 -22.70 7.72 13.67
N VAL A 246 -23.08 6.85 12.75
CA VAL A 246 -22.87 7.05 11.32
C VAL A 246 -23.96 7.99 10.81
N ARG A 247 -23.56 9.19 10.39
CA ARG A 247 -24.50 10.19 9.85
C ARG A 247 -24.77 9.98 8.36
N HIS A 248 -23.76 9.54 7.63
CA HIS A 248 -23.82 9.37 6.19
C HIS A 248 -22.83 8.30 5.71
N ILE A 249 -23.17 7.59 4.64
CA ILE A 249 -22.27 6.75 3.86
C ILE A 249 -22.11 7.39 2.49
N GLU A 250 -20.89 7.66 2.08
CA GLU A 250 -20.59 8.37 0.83
C GLU A 250 -20.91 7.50 -0.40
N HIS A 251 -21.61 8.08 -1.37
CA HIS A 251 -21.76 7.50 -2.69
C HIS A 251 -20.49 7.74 -3.51
N LYS A 252 -19.77 6.68 -3.84
CA LYS A 252 -18.44 6.74 -4.44
C LYS A 252 -18.43 6.34 -5.90
N LEU A 253 -17.38 6.71 -6.62
CA LEU A 253 -17.12 6.27 -7.98
C LEU A 253 -16.89 4.76 -8.06
N GLY A 254 -16.11 4.20 -7.14
CA GLY A 254 -15.74 2.79 -7.06
C GLY A 254 -15.57 2.32 -5.63
N ILE A 255 -15.03 1.10 -5.45
CA ILE A 255 -14.93 0.39 -4.18
C ILE A 255 -16.25 0.48 -3.38
N HIS A 256 -17.37 0.23 -4.05
CA HIS A 256 -18.71 0.44 -3.48
C HIS A 256 -18.94 -0.44 -2.26
N GLY A 257 -18.44 -1.68 -2.24
CA GLY A 257 -18.54 -2.60 -1.11
C GLY A 257 -17.84 -2.11 0.17
N SER A 258 -16.88 -1.19 0.04
CA SER A 258 -16.20 -0.59 1.20
C SER A 258 -16.99 0.62 1.71
N PRO A 259 -17.58 0.59 2.91
CA PRO A 259 -18.31 1.73 3.45
C PRO A 259 -17.33 2.87 3.78
N THR A 260 -17.67 4.07 3.33
CA THR A 260 -16.93 5.31 3.64
C THR A 260 -17.88 6.23 4.38
N CYS A 261 -17.64 6.43 5.68
CA CYS A 261 -18.62 7.02 6.59
C CYS A 261 -18.27 8.44 7.00
N GLU A 262 -19.32 9.22 7.29
CA GLU A 262 -19.24 10.40 8.11
C GLU A 262 -19.72 10.05 9.53
N LEU A 263 -18.84 10.30 10.52
CA LEU A 263 -19.04 9.93 11.92
C LEU A 263 -19.28 11.15 12.78
N VAL A 264 -20.26 11.06 13.69
CA VAL A 264 -20.52 12.07 14.71
C VAL A 264 -20.18 11.50 16.07
N TYR A 265 -19.16 12.06 16.69
CA TYR A 265 -18.73 11.79 18.06
C TYR A 265 -19.49 12.72 19.02
N LYS A 266 -20.19 12.14 19.98
CA LYS A 266 -20.98 12.88 20.97
C LYS A 266 -20.69 12.33 22.35
N ASN A 267 -19.75 12.98 23.03
CA ASN A 267 -19.27 12.58 24.34
C ASN A 267 -18.80 11.10 24.39
N ALA A 268 -18.19 10.63 23.27
CA ALA A 268 -17.77 9.25 23.13
C ALA A 268 -16.58 8.96 24.05
N LYS A 269 -16.68 7.92 24.87
CA LYS A 269 -15.58 7.47 25.73
C LYS A 269 -14.45 6.89 24.88
N ALA A 270 -13.21 7.24 25.22
CA ALA A 270 -12.02 6.75 24.55
C ALA A 270 -10.84 6.57 25.50
N GLU A 271 -9.84 5.82 25.07
CA GLU A 271 -8.59 5.61 25.79
C GLU A 271 -7.45 6.31 25.03
N LEU A 272 -6.57 7.02 25.74
CA LEU A 272 -5.37 7.58 25.14
C LEU A 272 -4.41 6.45 24.72
N CYS A 273 -4.00 6.44 23.44
CA CYS A 273 -2.98 5.52 22.93
C CYS A 273 -1.61 6.23 22.98
N GLY A 274 -0.68 5.69 23.75
CA GLY A 274 0.63 6.29 23.94
C GLY A 274 0.59 7.58 24.76
N ASN A 275 1.33 8.61 24.32
CA ASN A 275 1.43 9.89 25.00
C ASN A 275 0.65 10.99 24.27
N THR A 276 0.16 11.99 25.00
CA THR A 276 -0.41 13.20 24.41
C THR A 276 0.61 13.92 23.53
N ARG A 277 0.12 14.72 22.56
CA ARG A 277 0.92 15.57 21.65
C ARG A 277 1.73 14.83 20.59
N LEU A 278 1.77 13.50 20.59
CA LEU A 278 2.49 12.66 19.64
C LEU A 278 1.59 12.03 18.57
N GLY A 279 0.28 12.26 18.62
CA GLY A 279 -0.70 11.64 17.75
C GLY A 279 -0.36 11.78 16.26
N LEU A 280 -0.21 13.02 15.78
CA LEU A 280 0.11 13.25 14.37
C LEU A 280 1.59 13.02 14.06
N ILE A 281 2.48 13.63 14.84
CA ILE A 281 3.91 13.73 14.49
C ILE A 281 4.66 12.39 14.60
N LYS A 282 4.10 11.43 15.32
CA LYS A 282 4.70 10.10 15.50
C LYS A 282 3.74 8.97 15.11
N TYR A 283 2.57 8.89 15.75
CA TYR A 283 1.70 7.70 15.64
C TYR A 283 0.98 7.63 14.29
N VAL A 284 0.42 8.73 13.81
CA VAL A 284 -0.20 8.79 12.48
C VAL A 284 0.85 8.60 11.38
N MET A 285 2.06 9.14 11.54
CA MET A 285 3.12 8.94 10.55
C MET A 285 3.53 7.47 10.41
N ALA A 286 3.62 6.73 11.52
CA ALA A 286 3.89 5.30 11.51
C ALA A 286 2.72 4.53 10.87
N LEU A 287 1.48 4.83 11.28
CA LEU A 287 0.24 4.26 10.73
C LEU A 287 0.16 4.46 9.21
N MET A 288 0.40 5.69 8.73
CA MET A 288 0.33 6.04 7.32
C MET A 288 1.41 5.34 6.46
N ASN A 289 2.58 5.06 7.00
CA ASN A 289 3.60 4.32 6.26
C ASN A 289 3.16 2.87 6.02
N GLY A 290 2.53 2.22 6.99
CA GLY A 290 1.91 0.90 6.83
C GLY A 290 0.75 0.93 5.83
N ALA A 291 -0.16 1.91 5.95
CA ALA A 291 -1.28 2.09 5.04
C ALA A 291 -0.83 2.31 3.59
N ARG A 292 0.22 3.10 3.35
CA ARG A 292 0.79 3.32 2.00
C ARG A 292 1.28 2.03 1.35
N LEU A 293 1.92 1.15 2.12
CA LEU A 293 2.34 -0.17 1.63
C LEU A 293 1.12 -1.04 1.28
N GLY A 294 0.06 -0.99 2.10
CA GLY A 294 -1.22 -1.66 1.83
C GLY A 294 -1.89 -1.18 0.54
N ILE A 295 -1.86 0.15 0.25
CA ILE A 295 -2.39 0.68 -1.02
C ILE A 295 -1.51 0.29 -2.21
N ALA A 296 -0.20 0.19 -2.04
CA ALA A 296 0.66 -0.32 -3.10
C ALA A 296 0.32 -1.79 -3.44
N ALA A 297 0.08 -2.63 -2.43
CA ALA A 297 -0.36 -4.02 -2.62
C ALA A 297 -1.75 -4.11 -3.29
N GLN A 298 -2.70 -3.27 -2.85
CA GLN A 298 -4.02 -3.17 -3.47
C GLN A 298 -3.93 -2.77 -4.94
N SER A 299 -3.05 -1.83 -5.26
CA SER A 299 -2.81 -1.38 -6.64
C SER A 299 -2.28 -2.49 -7.52
N VAL A 300 -1.27 -3.23 -7.06
CA VAL A 300 -0.69 -4.37 -7.80
C VAL A 300 -1.73 -5.47 -8.02
N GLY A 301 -2.61 -5.73 -7.04
CA GLY A 301 -3.71 -6.70 -7.20
C GLY A 301 -4.67 -6.29 -8.32
N VAL A 302 -5.08 -5.02 -8.37
CA VAL A 302 -5.95 -4.50 -9.44
C VAL A 302 -5.23 -4.46 -10.79
N GLU A 303 -3.93 -4.15 -10.84
CA GLU A 303 -3.13 -4.25 -12.06
C GLU A 303 -3.09 -5.67 -12.61
N GLN A 304 -2.90 -6.66 -11.73
CA GLN A 304 -2.90 -8.08 -12.10
C GLN A 304 -4.23 -8.46 -12.74
N GLU A 305 -5.34 -8.10 -12.10
CA GLU A 305 -6.65 -8.49 -12.62
C GLU A 305 -7.03 -7.73 -13.89
N ALA A 306 -6.67 -6.46 -14.00
CA ALA A 306 -6.85 -5.69 -15.24
C ALA A 306 -6.07 -6.30 -16.41
N TYR A 307 -4.85 -6.78 -16.16
CA TYR A 307 -4.07 -7.50 -17.15
C TYR A 307 -4.70 -8.85 -17.53
N ASN A 308 -5.16 -9.63 -16.55
CA ASN A 308 -5.82 -10.91 -16.77
C ASN A 308 -7.06 -10.77 -17.67
N GLU A 309 -7.93 -9.82 -17.34
CA GLU A 309 -9.16 -9.52 -18.11
C GLU A 309 -8.81 -9.07 -19.55
N GLY A 310 -7.87 -8.13 -19.70
CA GLY A 310 -7.42 -7.66 -21.02
C GLY A 310 -6.82 -8.78 -21.86
N LEU A 311 -5.98 -9.62 -21.27
CA LEU A 311 -5.35 -10.74 -21.94
C LEU A 311 -6.36 -11.83 -22.35
N ALA A 312 -7.29 -12.19 -21.46
CA ALA A 312 -8.31 -13.19 -21.72
C ALA A 312 -9.21 -12.73 -22.89
N TYR A 313 -9.70 -11.50 -22.83
CA TYR A 313 -10.53 -10.96 -23.89
C TYR A 313 -9.79 -10.88 -25.22
N ALA A 314 -8.53 -10.44 -25.24
CA ALA A 314 -7.74 -10.35 -26.47
C ALA A 314 -7.47 -11.71 -27.13
N LYS A 315 -7.37 -12.78 -26.35
CA LYS A 315 -7.22 -14.16 -26.84
C LYS A 315 -8.51 -14.72 -27.45
N GLU A 316 -9.68 -14.26 -27.00
CA GLU A 316 -10.98 -14.76 -27.46
C GLU A 316 -11.55 -13.94 -28.59
N ARG A 317 -11.49 -12.62 -28.51
CA ARG A 317 -12.10 -11.69 -29.45
C ARG A 317 -11.42 -11.75 -30.82
N ALA A 318 -12.21 -11.90 -31.88
CA ALA A 318 -11.74 -11.82 -33.27
C ALA A 318 -12.34 -10.61 -33.99
N GLN A 319 -11.53 -9.90 -34.74
CA GLN A 319 -11.90 -8.83 -35.67
C GLN A 319 -11.02 -8.90 -36.90
N PHE A 320 -11.51 -8.45 -38.04
CA PHE A 320 -10.76 -8.42 -39.32
C PHE A 320 -10.16 -9.79 -39.71
N GLY A 321 -10.80 -10.88 -39.29
CA GLY A 321 -10.40 -12.24 -39.65
C GLY A 321 -9.43 -12.93 -38.72
N GLU A 322 -8.94 -12.25 -37.66
CA GLU A 322 -7.99 -12.83 -36.70
C GLU A 322 -8.28 -12.40 -35.24
N LYS A 323 -7.63 -13.07 -34.27
CA LYS A 323 -7.70 -12.70 -32.86
C LYS A 323 -7.02 -11.36 -32.61
N ILE A 324 -7.65 -10.48 -31.81
CA ILE A 324 -7.12 -9.13 -31.60
C ILE A 324 -5.78 -9.11 -30.87
N ILE A 325 -5.41 -10.15 -30.14
CA ILE A 325 -4.08 -10.30 -29.52
C ILE A 325 -2.94 -10.24 -30.52
N ASN A 326 -3.19 -10.54 -31.80
CA ASN A 326 -2.19 -10.51 -32.86
C ASN A 326 -1.96 -9.10 -33.43
N PHE A 327 -2.81 -8.13 -33.09
CA PHE A 327 -2.64 -6.77 -33.57
C PHE A 327 -1.55 -6.02 -32.78
N PRO A 328 -0.61 -5.34 -33.49
CA PRO A 328 0.49 -4.63 -32.85
C PRO A 328 0.05 -3.66 -31.73
N ALA A 329 -1.01 -2.89 -31.96
CA ALA A 329 -1.53 -1.97 -30.95
C ALA A 329 -2.06 -2.67 -29.68
N VAL A 330 -2.61 -3.89 -29.83
CA VAL A 330 -3.16 -4.65 -28.69
C VAL A 330 -2.03 -5.33 -27.92
N TYR A 331 -1.08 -5.99 -28.60
CA TYR A 331 0.01 -6.61 -27.88
C TYR A 331 1.01 -5.58 -27.28
N ASP A 332 1.11 -4.37 -27.84
CA ASP A 332 1.84 -3.27 -27.21
C ASP A 332 1.18 -2.87 -25.88
N MET A 333 -0.13 -2.62 -25.84
CA MET A 333 -0.86 -2.33 -24.60
C MET A 333 -0.66 -3.45 -23.57
N LEU A 334 -0.88 -4.72 -23.94
CA LEU A 334 -0.73 -5.86 -23.03
C LEU A 334 0.70 -5.99 -22.50
N SER A 335 1.72 -5.78 -23.34
CA SER A 335 3.11 -5.89 -22.91
C SER A 335 3.50 -4.75 -21.95
N ARG A 336 2.99 -3.54 -22.18
CA ARG A 336 3.18 -2.38 -21.28
C ARG A 336 2.46 -2.58 -19.94
N MET A 337 1.22 -3.13 -19.95
CA MET A 337 0.48 -3.50 -18.75
C MET A 337 1.26 -4.52 -17.91
N LYS A 338 1.75 -5.60 -18.55
CA LYS A 338 2.55 -6.64 -17.85
C LYS A 338 3.86 -6.08 -17.31
N ALA A 339 4.55 -5.24 -18.05
CA ALA A 339 5.81 -4.65 -17.64
C ALA A 339 5.64 -3.72 -16.41
N LYS A 340 4.59 -2.89 -16.38
CA LYS A 340 4.22 -2.06 -15.22
C LYS A 340 3.91 -2.91 -14.01
N LEU A 341 3.10 -3.95 -14.18
CA LEU A 341 2.70 -4.88 -13.13
C LEU A 341 3.93 -5.58 -12.50
N ASP A 342 4.83 -6.14 -13.32
CA ASP A 342 5.99 -6.85 -12.82
C ASP A 342 6.97 -5.91 -12.10
N ALA A 343 7.27 -4.76 -12.70
CA ALA A 343 8.14 -3.76 -12.08
C ALA A 343 7.53 -3.16 -10.80
N GLY A 344 6.20 -2.95 -10.80
CA GLY A 344 5.44 -2.50 -9.63
C GLY A 344 5.46 -3.50 -8.49
N ARG A 345 5.31 -4.78 -8.81
CA ARG A 345 5.41 -5.89 -7.85
C ARG A 345 6.81 -5.99 -7.26
N SER A 346 7.84 -5.86 -8.09
CA SER A 346 9.24 -5.83 -7.63
C SER A 346 9.48 -4.70 -6.64
N LEU A 347 8.98 -3.49 -6.93
CA LEU A 347 9.08 -2.34 -6.03
C LEU A 347 8.31 -2.56 -4.72
N LEU A 348 7.09 -3.08 -4.78
CA LEU A 348 6.25 -3.38 -3.62
C LEU A 348 6.98 -4.32 -2.64
N TYR A 349 7.43 -5.47 -3.12
CA TYR A 349 8.04 -6.47 -2.24
C TYR A 349 9.45 -6.12 -1.81
N CYS A 350 10.18 -5.36 -2.61
CA CYS A 350 11.45 -4.77 -2.18
C CYS A 350 11.23 -3.82 -0.98
N CYS A 351 10.26 -2.92 -1.09
CA CYS A 351 9.87 -2.01 -0.02
C CYS A 351 9.40 -2.76 1.24
N ALA A 352 8.52 -3.76 1.08
CA ALA A 352 8.00 -4.55 2.19
C ALA A 352 9.11 -5.26 2.99
N ARG A 353 10.09 -5.87 2.31
CA ARG A 353 11.25 -6.48 2.96
C ARG A 353 12.11 -5.47 3.74
N TYR A 354 12.27 -4.25 3.23
CA TYR A 354 12.99 -3.19 3.95
C TYR A 354 12.24 -2.76 5.21
N VAL A 355 10.92 -2.63 5.12
CA VAL A 355 10.06 -2.34 6.27
C VAL A 355 10.16 -3.45 7.32
N ASP A 356 10.12 -4.71 6.90
CA ASP A 356 10.21 -5.86 7.79
C ASP A 356 11.50 -5.88 8.61
N ILE A 357 12.65 -5.64 7.96
CA ILE A 357 13.94 -5.69 8.65
C ILE A 357 14.03 -4.59 9.70
N TYR A 358 13.73 -3.32 9.37
CA TYR A 358 13.88 -2.27 10.38
C TYR A 358 12.85 -2.40 11.49
N LYS A 359 11.60 -2.78 11.19
CA LYS A 359 10.54 -2.98 12.19
C LYS A 359 10.84 -4.14 13.14
N ALA A 360 11.36 -5.24 12.62
CA ALA A 360 11.77 -6.36 13.46
C ALA A 360 12.93 -5.98 14.40
N LEU A 361 13.92 -5.20 13.92
CA LEU A 361 15.00 -4.71 14.74
C LEU A 361 14.53 -3.68 15.79
N GLU A 362 13.57 -2.80 15.45
CA GLU A 362 12.91 -1.91 16.42
C GLU A 362 12.18 -2.70 17.51
N ASP A 363 11.48 -3.77 17.13
CA ASP A 363 10.77 -4.63 18.08
C ASP A 363 11.73 -5.37 19.02
N ILE A 364 12.82 -5.94 18.48
CA ILE A 364 13.89 -6.56 19.26
C ILE A 364 14.52 -5.55 20.23
N ALA A 365 14.72 -4.30 19.79
CA ALA A 365 15.32 -3.24 20.60
C ALA A 365 14.50 -2.85 21.85
N ARG A 366 13.22 -3.22 21.92
CA ARG A 366 12.38 -3.00 23.10
C ARG A 366 12.78 -3.89 24.27
N ASP A 367 13.21 -5.12 23.98
CA ASP A 367 13.50 -6.14 24.97
C ASP A 367 15.01 -6.37 25.15
N THR A 368 15.81 -6.09 24.12
CA THR A 368 17.22 -6.46 24.04
C THR A 368 18.05 -5.34 23.43
N LYS A 369 19.27 -5.15 23.93
CA LYS A 369 20.21 -4.18 23.36
C LYS A 369 20.77 -4.70 22.05
N LEU A 370 20.50 -4.00 20.94
CA LEU A 370 21.06 -4.32 19.63
C LEU A 370 22.59 -4.21 19.59
N THR A 371 23.23 -5.09 18.82
CA THR A 371 24.66 -5.00 18.50
C THR A 371 24.96 -3.73 17.66
N PRO A 372 26.23 -3.30 17.53
CA PRO A 372 26.60 -2.21 16.63
C PRO A 372 26.17 -2.46 15.18
N GLU A 373 26.34 -3.69 14.70
CA GLU A 373 25.98 -4.13 13.35
C GLU A 373 24.46 -4.07 13.13
N GLU A 374 23.67 -4.57 14.07
CA GLU A 374 22.20 -4.52 14.01
C GLU A 374 21.67 -3.07 14.05
N ARG A 375 22.32 -2.17 14.82
CA ARG A 375 21.96 -0.74 14.80
C ARG A 375 22.26 -0.08 13.45
N GLN A 376 23.37 -0.44 12.80
CA GLN A 376 23.69 0.04 11.45
C GLN A 376 22.71 -0.51 10.42
N GLU A 377 22.39 -1.80 10.52
CA GLU A 377 21.41 -2.47 9.68
C GLU A 377 20.03 -1.81 9.82
N MET A 378 19.55 -1.59 11.03
CA MET A 378 18.28 -0.90 11.30
C MET A 378 18.28 0.49 10.65
N LYS A 379 19.33 1.28 10.83
CA LYS A 379 19.45 2.62 10.23
C LYS A 379 19.45 2.57 8.69
N LYS A 380 20.15 1.59 8.10
CA LYS A 380 20.16 1.37 6.64
C LYS A 380 18.76 1.10 6.12
N TYR A 381 18.06 0.12 6.70
CA TYR A 381 16.75 -0.29 6.21
C TYR A 381 15.63 0.71 6.55
N THR A 382 15.73 1.47 7.63
CA THR A 382 14.85 2.62 7.87
C THR A 382 14.96 3.65 6.73
N ARG A 383 16.21 4.02 6.37
CA ARG A 383 16.44 4.96 5.25
C ARG A 383 15.92 4.44 3.91
N LEU A 384 16.10 3.14 3.63
CA LEU A 384 15.60 2.51 2.41
C LEU A 384 14.06 2.45 2.39
N ALA A 385 13.43 2.07 3.49
CA ALA A 385 11.98 2.03 3.62
C ALA A 385 11.36 3.42 3.46
N ASP A 386 11.93 4.45 4.09
CA ASP A 386 11.48 5.84 3.98
C ASP A 386 11.56 6.36 2.53
N ALA A 387 12.59 5.95 1.79
CA ALA A 387 12.76 6.31 0.38
C ALA A 387 11.79 5.53 -0.54
N PHE A 388 11.63 4.22 -0.31
CA PHE A 388 10.87 3.35 -1.23
C PHE A 388 9.36 3.41 -1.00
N THR A 389 8.87 3.65 0.21
CA THR A 389 7.42 3.70 0.51
C THR A 389 6.67 4.74 -0.33
N PRO A 390 7.13 6.01 -0.48
CA PRO A 390 6.47 6.97 -1.36
C PRO A 390 6.46 6.53 -2.83
N LEU A 391 7.55 5.91 -3.31
CA LEU A 391 7.62 5.38 -4.68
C LEU A 391 6.64 4.22 -4.86
N ALA A 392 6.64 3.24 -3.95
CA ALA A 392 5.78 2.06 -4.01
C ALA A 392 4.30 2.45 -4.08
N LYS A 393 3.86 3.37 -3.21
CA LYS A 393 2.47 3.85 -3.20
C LYS A 393 2.15 4.69 -4.43
N GLY A 394 2.98 5.66 -4.78
CA GLY A 394 2.65 6.60 -5.85
C GLY A 394 2.73 5.97 -7.24
N MET A 395 3.81 5.23 -7.56
CA MET A 395 3.98 4.60 -8.88
C MET A 395 2.91 3.53 -9.12
N ASN A 396 2.71 2.59 -8.17
CA ASN A 396 1.72 1.53 -8.34
C ASN A 396 0.28 2.07 -8.43
N SER A 397 -0.08 3.09 -7.65
CA SER A 397 -1.43 3.66 -7.73
C SER A 397 -1.70 4.35 -9.07
N GLU A 398 -0.72 4.97 -9.71
CA GLU A 398 -0.85 5.52 -11.05
C GLU A 398 -0.89 4.40 -12.11
N TYR A 399 -0.10 3.35 -11.97
CA TYR A 399 -0.09 2.21 -12.88
C TYR A 399 -1.38 1.40 -12.83
N ALA A 400 -1.97 1.23 -11.64
CA ALA A 400 -3.29 0.60 -11.51
C ALA A 400 -4.36 1.36 -12.32
N ASN A 401 -4.36 2.70 -12.27
CA ASN A 401 -5.26 3.52 -13.07
C ASN A 401 -5.02 3.34 -14.58
N GLN A 402 -3.75 3.30 -15.01
CA GLN A 402 -3.39 3.14 -16.43
C GLN A 402 -3.74 1.74 -16.93
N ASN A 403 -3.40 0.69 -16.17
CA ASN A 403 -3.71 -0.69 -16.55
C ASN A 403 -5.23 -0.95 -16.62
N ALA A 404 -6.00 -0.42 -15.67
CA ALA A 404 -7.45 -0.51 -15.71
C ALA A 404 -8.07 0.24 -16.91
N TYR A 405 -7.51 1.40 -17.27
CA TYR A 405 -7.88 2.13 -18.49
C TYR A 405 -7.58 1.32 -19.76
N ASP A 406 -6.38 0.73 -19.84
CA ASP A 406 -5.97 -0.08 -21.00
C ASP A 406 -6.80 -1.36 -21.12
N ALA A 407 -7.20 -1.99 -20.01
CA ALA A 407 -8.13 -3.14 -20.01
C ALA A 407 -9.47 -2.79 -20.66
N ILE A 408 -10.07 -1.64 -20.34
CA ILE A 408 -11.29 -1.15 -21.01
C ILE A 408 -11.02 -0.92 -22.50
N SER A 409 -9.90 -0.32 -22.85
CA SER A 409 -9.53 -0.04 -24.24
C SER A 409 -9.40 -1.31 -25.07
N ILE A 410 -8.80 -2.37 -24.52
CA ILE A 410 -8.70 -3.69 -25.17
C ILE A 410 -10.07 -4.32 -25.38
N HIS A 411 -11.00 -4.17 -24.44
CA HIS A 411 -12.38 -4.65 -24.57
C HIS A 411 -13.20 -3.82 -25.56
N GLY A 412 -12.79 -2.58 -25.84
CA GLY A 412 -13.56 -1.66 -26.66
C GLY A 412 -14.94 -1.35 -26.06
N GLY A 413 -16.00 -1.35 -26.88
CA GLY A 413 -17.35 -1.06 -26.40
C GLY A 413 -17.83 -1.99 -25.28
N SER A 414 -17.42 -3.26 -25.27
CA SER A 414 -17.72 -4.21 -24.19
C SER A 414 -17.14 -3.76 -22.85
N GLY A 415 -15.94 -3.15 -22.84
CA GLY A 415 -15.31 -2.68 -21.61
C GLY A 415 -16.04 -1.53 -20.90
N PHE A 416 -16.98 -0.88 -21.59
CA PHE A 416 -17.82 0.19 -21.03
C PHE A 416 -19.14 -0.31 -20.45
N ILE A 417 -19.43 -1.60 -20.58
CA ILE A 417 -20.69 -2.24 -20.16
C ILE A 417 -20.50 -2.86 -18.78
N MET A 418 -21.50 -2.69 -17.90
CA MET A 418 -21.43 -3.10 -16.48
C MET A 418 -21.25 -4.61 -16.28
N GLU A 419 -21.66 -5.43 -17.24
CA GLU A 419 -21.51 -6.89 -17.25
C GLU A 419 -20.05 -7.37 -17.44
N TYR A 420 -19.12 -6.45 -17.76
CA TYR A 420 -17.69 -6.74 -17.87
C TYR A 420 -16.91 -6.16 -16.69
N LYS A 421 -16.14 -6.98 -16.04
CA LYS A 421 -15.41 -6.64 -14.80
C LYS A 421 -14.45 -5.43 -14.93
N CYS A 422 -13.87 -5.21 -16.11
CA CYS A 422 -12.87 -4.17 -16.33
C CYS A 422 -13.37 -2.74 -16.00
N GLN A 423 -14.67 -2.43 -16.16
CA GLN A 423 -15.22 -1.14 -15.75
C GLN A 423 -15.18 -0.95 -14.23
N ARG A 424 -15.41 -2.03 -13.43
CA ARG A 424 -15.31 -1.97 -11.97
C ARG A 424 -13.86 -1.75 -11.56
N LEU A 425 -12.91 -2.47 -12.12
CA LEU A 425 -11.48 -2.30 -11.86
C LEU A 425 -11.04 -0.85 -12.13
N PHE A 426 -11.53 -0.23 -13.21
CA PHE A 426 -11.25 1.18 -13.52
C PHE A 426 -11.83 2.15 -12.49
N ARG A 427 -13.08 1.93 -12.06
CA ARG A 427 -13.73 2.76 -11.03
C ARG A 427 -13.01 2.62 -9.69
N ASP A 428 -12.64 1.41 -9.32
CA ASP A 428 -11.95 1.10 -8.06
C ASP A 428 -10.53 1.67 -8.02
N ALA A 429 -9.76 1.52 -9.10
CA ALA A 429 -8.39 2.02 -9.19
C ALA A 429 -8.27 3.52 -8.96
N ARG A 430 -9.32 4.30 -9.30
CA ARG A 430 -9.23 5.76 -9.28
C ARG A 430 -8.93 6.34 -7.91
N ILE A 431 -9.37 5.69 -6.83
CA ILE A 431 -9.15 6.19 -5.47
C ILE A 431 -7.69 6.00 -5.00
N PHE A 432 -6.96 5.03 -5.53
CA PHE A 432 -5.63 4.65 -5.04
C PHE A 432 -4.62 5.79 -5.11
N SER A 433 -4.71 6.67 -6.09
CA SER A 433 -3.86 7.85 -6.21
C SER A 433 -4.32 9.05 -5.36
N ILE A 434 -5.42 8.90 -4.60
CA ILE A 434 -6.03 9.97 -3.81
C ILE A 434 -5.90 9.72 -2.31
N TYR A 435 -6.41 8.59 -1.79
CA TYR A 435 -6.44 8.34 -0.34
C TYR A 435 -5.09 7.86 0.21
N GLU A 436 -4.96 7.82 1.52
CA GLU A 436 -3.72 7.51 2.26
C GLU A 436 -2.51 8.38 1.83
N GLY A 437 -2.82 9.62 1.51
CA GLY A 437 -1.91 10.59 0.91
C GLY A 437 -1.93 10.53 -0.62
N THR A 438 -2.34 11.64 -1.24
CA THR A 438 -2.36 11.76 -2.71
C THR A 438 -0.99 11.47 -3.32
N THR A 439 -0.96 11.19 -4.63
CA THR A 439 0.32 11.06 -5.34
C THR A 439 1.21 12.31 -5.13
N GLN A 440 0.61 13.51 -5.09
CA GLN A 440 1.38 14.73 -4.80
C GLN A 440 2.00 14.72 -3.39
N LEU A 441 1.34 14.13 -2.38
CA LEU A 441 1.96 13.96 -1.05
C LEU A 441 3.10 12.93 -1.06
N GLN A 442 3.07 11.93 -1.94
CA GLN A 442 4.22 11.03 -2.15
C GLN A 442 5.40 11.80 -2.77
N VAL A 443 5.12 12.68 -3.74
CA VAL A 443 6.14 13.57 -4.32
C VAL A 443 6.78 14.46 -3.24
N VAL A 444 5.96 15.10 -2.39
CA VAL A 444 6.44 15.93 -1.27
C VAL A 444 7.27 15.12 -0.28
N ALA A 445 6.89 13.87 -0.01
CA ALA A 445 7.69 12.99 0.87
C ALA A 445 9.03 12.60 0.24
N ALA A 446 9.07 12.37 -1.08
CA ALA A 446 10.25 11.89 -1.80
C ALA A 446 11.25 13.01 -2.16
N ILE A 447 10.77 14.22 -2.48
CA ILE A 447 11.60 15.26 -3.10
C ILE A 447 12.84 15.63 -2.30
N ARG A 448 12.76 15.62 -0.97
CA ARG A 448 13.92 15.87 -0.09
C ARG A 448 15.00 14.81 -0.25
N TYR A 449 14.62 13.54 -0.45
CA TYR A 449 15.55 12.43 -0.67
C TYR A 449 16.12 12.44 -2.09
N ILE A 450 15.40 13.03 -3.05
CA ILE A 450 15.89 13.27 -4.41
C ILE A 450 16.98 14.33 -4.37
N THR A 451 16.66 15.51 -3.85
CA THR A 451 17.53 16.69 -3.90
C THR A 451 18.73 16.63 -2.95
N ASN A 452 18.66 15.85 -1.86
CA ASN A 452 19.81 15.63 -0.98
C ASN A 452 20.74 14.47 -1.43
N GLY A 453 20.44 13.84 -2.58
CA GLY A 453 21.26 12.78 -3.17
C GLY A 453 21.02 11.36 -2.60
N THR A 454 20.05 11.17 -1.70
CA THR A 454 19.76 9.85 -1.12
C THR A 454 19.41 8.83 -2.20
N TYR A 455 18.43 9.15 -3.07
CA TYR A 455 18.06 8.22 -4.14
C TYR A 455 19.20 8.00 -5.15
N LEU A 456 19.93 9.06 -5.50
CA LEU A 456 21.05 8.93 -6.44
C LEU A 456 22.12 7.97 -5.89
N SER A 457 22.41 8.03 -4.57
CA SER A 457 23.32 7.08 -3.92
C SER A 457 22.81 5.65 -3.98
N ILE A 458 21.52 5.43 -3.69
CA ILE A 458 20.87 4.10 -3.76
C ILE A 458 20.91 3.57 -5.21
N ILE A 459 20.54 4.39 -6.18
CA ILE A 459 20.53 4.03 -7.61
C ILE A 459 21.94 3.65 -8.09
N LYS A 460 22.97 4.40 -7.70
CA LYS A 460 24.36 4.09 -8.04
C LYS A 460 24.81 2.76 -7.43
N GLU A 461 24.42 2.47 -6.17
CA GLU A 461 24.66 1.17 -5.54
C GLU A 461 23.93 0.03 -6.27
N MET A 462 22.68 0.23 -6.68
CA MET A 462 21.93 -0.76 -7.47
C MET A 462 22.55 -1.02 -8.84
N LEU A 463 23.14 0.01 -9.47
CA LEU A 463 23.86 -0.14 -10.75
C LEU A 463 25.13 -1.00 -10.64
N GLU A 464 25.71 -1.18 -9.47
CA GLU A 464 26.86 -2.05 -9.28
C GLU A 464 26.50 -3.54 -9.36
N SER A 465 25.21 -3.91 -9.16
CA SER A 465 24.75 -5.28 -9.22
C SER A 465 24.97 -5.88 -10.61
N GLU A 466 25.49 -7.10 -10.68
CA GLU A 466 25.69 -7.81 -11.93
C GLU A 466 24.34 -8.21 -12.55
N VAL A 467 24.28 -8.18 -13.89
CA VAL A 467 23.15 -8.71 -14.67
C VAL A 467 23.64 -9.77 -15.64
N SER A 468 22.75 -10.64 -16.10
CA SER A 468 23.08 -11.62 -17.15
C SER A 468 23.53 -10.94 -18.43
N ASP A 469 24.32 -11.63 -19.25
CA ASP A 469 24.90 -11.06 -20.47
C ASP A 469 23.84 -10.48 -21.42
N ASP A 470 22.70 -11.13 -21.54
CA ASP A 470 21.57 -10.70 -22.39
C ASP A 470 20.95 -9.38 -21.93
N LEU A 471 21.11 -9.00 -20.66
CA LEU A 471 20.55 -7.78 -20.08
C LEU A 471 21.55 -6.63 -19.99
N LYS A 472 22.83 -6.83 -20.30
CA LYS A 472 23.87 -5.79 -20.21
C LYS A 472 23.53 -4.54 -21.03
N ALA A 473 23.02 -4.73 -22.25
CA ALA A 473 22.64 -3.59 -23.11
C ALA A 473 21.46 -2.78 -22.52
N LEU A 474 20.52 -3.44 -21.81
CA LEU A 474 19.44 -2.74 -21.11
C LEU A 474 19.97 -1.99 -19.88
N LYS A 475 20.89 -2.58 -19.13
CA LYS A 475 21.54 -1.93 -17.99
C LYS A 475 22.33 -0.68 -18.42
N GLU A 476 23.04 -0.74 -19.54
CA GLU A 476 23.74 0.42 -20.12
C GLU A 476 22.77 1.56 -20.48
N ARG A 477 21.56 1.24 -20.98
CA ARG A 477 20.52 2.26 -21.19
C ARG A 477 20.14 2.91 -19.87
N VAL A 478 19.85 2.12 -18.83
CA VAL A 478 19.50 2.66 -17.50
C VAL A 478 20.62 3.52 -16.93
N ALA A 479 21.89 3.14 -17.10
CA ALA A 479 23.02 3.96 -16.66
C ALA A 479 23.02 5.36 -17.30
N LYS A 480 22.67 5.47 -18.60
CA LYS A 480 22.51 6.77 -19.26
C LYS A 480 21.34 7.59 -18.71
N LEU A 481 20.24 6.90 -18.33
CA LEU A 481 19.11 7.59 -17.67
C LEU A 481 19.51 8.17 -16.31
N VAL A 482 20.40 7.50 -15.58
CA VAL A 482 20.94 8.00 -14.31
C VAL A 482 21.76 9.28 -14.51
N GLU A 483 22.54 9.38 -15.58
CA GLU A 483 23.28 10.62 -15.92
C GLU A 483 22.31 11.78 -16.18
N LEU A 484 21.24 11.54 -16.94
CA LEU A 484 20.19 12.54 -17.21
C LEU A 484 19.44 12.95 -15.93
N TYR A 485 19.18 12.00 -15.05
CA TYR A 485 18.54 12.24 -13.76
C TYR A 485 19.42 13.10 -12.84
N GLU A 486 20.71 12.81 -12.74
CA GLU A 486 21.68 13.61 -11.97
C GLU A 486 21.75 15.05 -12.52
N ALA A 487 21.80 15.21 -13.84
CA ALA A 487 21.76 16.52 -14.48
C ALA A 487 20.45 17.28 -14.20
N ALA A 488 19.31 16.59 -14.22
CA ALA A 488 18.01 17.18 -13.91
C ALA A 488 17.92 17.64 -12.44
N ILE A 489 18.41 16.84 -11.48
CA ILE A 489 18.50 17.24 -10.07
C ILE A 489 19.34 18.50 -9.91
N ASN A 490 20.51 18.56 -10.53
CA ASN A 490 21.40 19.70 -10.45
C ASN A 490 20.74 20.96 -11.02
N LYS A 491 20.08 20.85 -12.16
CA LYS A 491 19.34 21.97 -12.79
C LYS A 491 18.27 22.55 -11.86
N VAL A 492 17.49 21.68 -11.18
CA VAL A 492 16.45 22.12 -10.24
C VAL A 492 17.06 22.81 -9.02
N LYS A 493 18.18 22.29 -8.49
CA LYS A 493 18.90 22.89 -7.35
C LYS A 493 19.52 24.24 -7.71
N GLU A 494 20.10 24.38 -8.89
CA GLU A 494 20.73 25.60 -9.37
C GLU A 494 19.73 26.76 -9.57
N ALA A 495 18.45 26.45 -9.86
CA ALA A 495 17.41 27.45 -9.98
C ALA A 495 17.24 28.29 -8.69
N ASN A 496 17.55 27.71 -7.53
CA ASN A 496 17.45 28.33 -6.19
C ASN A 496 16.10 29.08 -5.98
N ASP A 497 15.03 28.52 -6.50
CA ASP A 497 13.67 29.02 -6.45
C ASP A 497 12.73 27.92 -5.98
N GLN A 498 12.06 28.13 -4.84
CA GLN A 498 11.18 27.13 -4.24
C GLN A 498 9.97 26.82 -5.13
N ALA A 499 9.41 27.80 -5.85
CA ALA A 499 8.27 27.58 -6.74
C ALA A 499 8.66 26.72 -7.94
N VAL A 500 9.84 26.94 -8.52
CA VAL A 500 10.41 26.08 -9.58
C VAL A 500 10.66 24.68 -9.06
N HIS A 501 11.27 24.56 -7.87
CA HIS A 501 11.51 23.27 -7.22
C HIS A 501 10.21 22.48 -7.05
N ASP A 502 9.19 23.09 -6.49
CA ASP A 502 7.91 22.42 -6.21
C ASP A 502 7.17 22.05 -7.50
N PHE A 503 7.24 22.91 -8.53
CA PHE A 503 6.63 22.67 -9.83
C PHE A 503 7.29 21.50 -10.59
N LEU A 504 8.61 21.37 -10.51
CA LEU A 504 9.36 20.33 -11.19
C LEU A 504 9.47 19.03 -10.38
N ALA A 505 9.10 19.04 -9.10
CA ALA A 505 9.24 17.90 -8.18
C ALA A 505 8.59 16.62 -8.70
N ARG A 506 7.37 16.70 -9.30
CA ARG A 506 6.68 15.53 -9.87
C ARG A 506 7.47 14.86 -10.98
N ARG A 507 8.16 15.64 -11.82
CA ARG A 507 8.98 15.11 -12.92
C ARG A 507 10.19 14.36 -12.39
N LEU A 508 10.89 14.96 -11.41
CA LEU A 508 12.01 14.28 -10.74
C LEU A 508 11.56 12.99 -10.02
N TYR A 509 10.38 13.03 -9.39
CA TYR A 509 9.80 11.85 -8.75
C TYR A 509 9.52 10.73 -9.76
N ASN A 510 8.92 11.02 -10.91
CA ASN A 510 8.67 10.03 -11.95
C ASN A 510 9.99 9.45 -12.48
N MET A 511 10.98 10.29 -12.80
CA MET A 511 12.32 9.82 -13.20
C MET A 511 12.94 8.89 -12.16
N THR A 512 12.80 9.21 -10.88
CA THR A 512 13.29 8.37 -9.77
C THR A 512 12.62 6.99 -9.78
N GLY A 513 11.28 6.97 -9.87
CA GLY A 513 10.49 5.74 -9.90
C GLY A 513 10.85 4.87 -11.10
N ASP A 514 10.89 5.45 -12.28
CA ASP A 514 11.20 4.73 -13.53
C ASP A 514 12.60 4.10 -13.52
N ILE A 515 13.60 4.81 -12.99
CA ILE A 515 14.98 4.30 -12.89
C ILE A 515 15.07 3.19 -11.84
N VAL A 516 14.50 3.40 -10.64
CA VAL A 516 14.53 2.39 -9.56
C VAL A 516 13.82 1.11 -10.01
N MET A 517 12.65 1.23 -10.61
CA MET A 517 11.87 0.08 -11.08
C MET A 517 12.57 -0.64 -12.24
N SER A 518 13.25 0.10 -13.13
CA SER A 518 14.08 -0.49 -14.19
C SER A 518 15.21 -1.35 -13.61
N LEU A 519 15.87 -0.90 -12.56
CA LEU A 519 16.94 -1.66 -11.91
C LEU A 519 16.40 -2.90 -11.16
N LEU A 520 15.25 -2.77 -10.49
CA LEU A 520 14.62 -3.89 -9.80
C LEU A 520 14.18 -4.99 -10.77
N ILE A 521 13.52 -4.64 -11.88
CA ILE A 521 13.07 -5.66 -12.84
C ILE A 521 14.23 -6.29 -13.61
N LEU A 522 15.36 -5.59 -13.79
CA LEU A 522 16.59 -6.16 -14.34
C LEU A 522 17.22 -7.19 -13.38
N ASP A 523 17.19 -6.93 -12.08
CA ASP A 523 17.63 -7.88 -11.06
C ASP A 523 16.75 -9.14 -11.05
N ASP A 524 15.42 -8.98 -11.09
CA ASP A 524 14.48 -10.10 -11.17
C ASP A 524 14.65 -10.89 -12.47
N ALA A 525 14.81 -10.20 -13.62
CA ALA A 525 15.06 -10.86 -14.91
C ALA A 525 16.41 -11.61 -14.98
N THR A 526 17.39 -11.18 -14.20
CA THR A 526 18.67 -11.89 -14.06
C THR A 526 18.50 -13.22 -13.33
N LYS A 527 17.59 -13.26 -12.34
CA LYS A 527 17.33 -14.44 -11.50
C LYS A 527 16.31 -15.40 -12.14
N ALA A 528 15.33 -14.87 -12.87
CA ALA A 528 14.27 -15.65 -13.53
C ALA A 528 13.97 -15.08 -14.93
N PRO A 529 14.86 -15.28 -15.92
CA PRO A 529 14.72 -14.67 -17.25
C PRO A 529 13.48 -15.14 -18.00
N GLU A 530 13.03 -16.38 -17.83
CA GLU A 530 11.82 -16.93 -18.43
C GLU A 530 10.55 -16.18 -17.96
N MET A 531 10.56 -15.61 -16.77
CA MET A 531 9.45 -14.89 -16.17
C MET A 531 9.51 -13.39 -16.48
N PHE A 532 10.67 -12.76 -16.39
CA PHE A 532 10.79 -11.30 -16.34
C PHE A 532 11.57 -10.65 -17.51
N ALA A 533 12.30 -11.40 -18.35
CA ALA A 533 13.14 -10.78 -19.38
C ALA A 533 12.33 -9.92 -20.40
N LYS A 534 11.11 -10.35 -20.75
CA LYS A 534 10.23 -9.57 -21.63
C LYS A 534 9.77 -8.28 -20.95
N SER A 535 9.32 -8.37 -19.71
CA SER A 535 8.89 -7.23 -18.91
C SER A 535 10.03 -6.24 -18.68
N ALA A 536 11.24 -6.72 -18.39
CA ALA A 536 12.42 -5.87 -18.24
C ALA A 536 12.75 -5.10 -19.54
N ASN A 537 12.71 -5.77 -20.70
CA ASN A 537 12.96 -5.11 -21.98
C ASN A 537 11.91 -4.04 -22.29
N VAL A 538 10.63 -4.32 -22.06
CA VAL A 538 9.53 -3.37 -22.29
C VAL A 538 9.62 -2.21 -21.29
N TYR A 539 9.80 -2.52 -20.00
CA TYR A 539 9.83 -1.49 -18.96
C TYR A 539 10.97 -0.51 -19.11
N VAL A 540 12.20 -0.99 -19.37
CA VAL A 540 13.36 -0.11 -19.59
C VAL A 540 13.15 0.83 -20.79
N ARG A 541 12.49 0.37 -21.86
CA ARG A 541 12.17 1.24 -23.02
C ARG A 541 11.11 2.28 -22.68
N MET A 542 10.11 1.92 -21.89
CA MET A 542 9.10 2.88 -21.39
C MET A 542 9.75 3.92 -20.47
N ALA A 543 10.60 3.49 -19.54
CA ALA A 543 11.34 4.37 -18.65
C ALA A 543 12.25 5.34 -19.43
N GLU A 544 12.86 4.87 -20.53
CA GLU A 544 13.68 5.71 -21.41
C GLU A 544 12.84 6.83 -22.06
N GLU A 545 11.64 6.53 -22.57
CA GLU A 545 10.71 7.54 -23.12
C GLU A 545 10.38 8.61 -22.08
N GLU A 546 9.96 8.19 -20.86
CA GLU A 546 9.54 9.09 -19.78
C GLU A 546 10.70 9.93 -19.25
N VAL A 547 11.84 9.33 -18.96
CA VAL A 547 13.01 10.01 -18.39
C VAL A 547 13.59 11.02 -19.40
N LEU A 548 13.68 10.67 -20.68
CA LEU A 548 14.11 11.60 -21.74
C LEU A 548 13.18 12.81 -21.83
N GLY A 549 11.85 12.58 -21.85
CA GLY A 549 10.86 13.66 -21.90
C GLY A 549 10.93 14.57 -20.68
N HIS A 550 11.00 14.01 -19.47
CA HIS A 550 11.13 14.78 -18.24
C HIS A 550 12.45 15.53 -18.16
N SER A 551 13.55 14.92 -18.54
CA SER A 551 14.87 15.56 -18.58
C SER A 551 14.88 16.75 -19.54
N ALA A 552 14.39 16.58 -20.76
CA ALA A 552 14.31 17.65 -21.75
C ALA A 552 13.44 18.81 -21.24
N TYR A 553 12.30 18.51 -20.60
CA TYR A 553 11.43 19.53 -20.01
C TYR A 553 12.15 20.32 -18.91
N ILE A 554 12.80 19.64 -17.96
CA ILE A 554 13.50 20.27 -16.84
C ILE A 554 14.66 21.13 -17.34
N GLN A 555 15.45 20.66 -18.30
CA GLN A 555 16.60 21.39 -18.81
C GLN A 555 16.23 22.70 -19.54
N ASN A 556 15.07 22.72 -20.20
CA ASN A 556 14.57 23.88 -20.92
C ASN A 556 13.70 24.84 -20.09
N PHE A 557 13.28 24.41 -18.86
CA PHE A 557 12.38 25.18 -18.02
C PHE A 557 13.08 26.39 -17.38
N LYS A 558 12.40 27.53 -17.36
CA LYS A 558 12.84 28.76 -16.72
C LYS A 558 11.82 29.23 -15.69
N ALA A 559 12.27 29.98 -14.69
CA ALA A 559 11.39 30.47 -13.62
C ALA A 559 10.23 31.34 -14.15
N GLU A 560 10.47 32.11 -15.23
CA GLU A 560 9.45 32.95 -15.88
C GLU A 560 8.32 32.13 -16.52
N ASP A 561 8.58 30.86 -16.88
CA ASP A 561 7.56 29.99 -17.47
C ASP A 561 6.42 29.67 -16.49
N LEU A 562 6.67 29.77 -15.16
CA LEU A 562 5.66 29.55 -14.13
C LEU A 562 4.41 30.42 -14.30
N GLU A 563 4.57 31.65 -14.80
CA GLU A 563 3.45 32.57 -15.01
C GLU A 563 2.43 32.03 -16.02
N SER A 564 2.88 31.23 -17.00
CA SER A 564 2.00 30.60 -17.99
C SER A 564 1.10 29.51 -17.41
N PHE A 565 1.38 29.03 -16.20
CA PHE A 565 0.62 27.96 -15.52
C PHE A 565 -0.30 28.49 -14.41
N LYS A 566 -0.18 29.79 -14.06
CA LYS A 566 -1.05 30.41 -13.07
C LYS A 566 -2.38 30.79 -13.73
N ALA A 567 -3.51 30.43 -13.08
CA ALA A 567 -4.85 30.74 -13.57
C ALA A 567 -5.22 32.22 -13.35
#